data_e8ec88e9b50d5419662808e89f940dae
#
_entry.id   e8ec88e9b50d5419662808e89f940dae
#
_cell.length_a   1.000
_cell.length_b   1.000
_cell.length_c   1.000
_cell.angle_alpha   90.00
_cell.angle_beta   90.00
_cell.angle_gamma   90.00
#
_symmetry.space_group_name_H-M   'P 1'
#
loop_
_entity.id
_entity.type
_entity.pdbx_description
1 polymer ?
#
loop_
_entity_poly.entity_id
_entity_poly.type
_entity_poly.pdbx_seq_one_letter_code
_entity_poly.pdbx_strand_id
1 'polypeptide(L)'
;AFTKDDSLRLHSSSGGIFSELANVVLEAGGSVYGASYDKNGIVRHVCVEEKEGLEELQGSKYSQSILGESFQIIKGRLNAGEKILFSGTPCQVAGLKSFLGRDYENLICVDFVCHGVPSPMVWEKYIHYRMRLDNQEEYPNKINLRNKESGWSQYAYSVEFKYSDGSRYLCNNGADLYMRLFVGDY
;
A
#
# COMPACT_ATOMS: atom_id res chain seq x y z
N ALA A 1 10.19 15.97 1.28
CA ALA A 1 9.11 16.58 2.06
C ALA A 1 8.56 15.58 3.07
N PHE A 2 7.99 16.07 4.17
CA PHE A 2 7.31 15.27 5.18
C PHE A 2 6.19 16.09 5.82
N THR A 3 5.15 15.42 6.33
CA THR A 3 4.08 16.06 7.08
C THR A 3 4.59 16.60 8.41
N LYS A 4 4.00 17.71 8.88
CA LYS A 4 4.26 18.27 10.21
C LYS A 4 3.49 17.52 11.31
N ASP A 5 2.49 16.73 10.95
CA ASP A 5 1.74 15.88 11.86
C ASP A 5 2.58 14.62 12.19
N ASP A 6 3.09 14.56 13.40
CA ASP A 6 3.93 13.47 13.88
C ASP A 6 3.16 12.15 13.95
N SER A 7 1.86 12.17 14.27
CA SER A 7 1.02 10.95 14.28
C SER A 7 0.87 10.37 12.88
N LEU A 8 0.50 11.22 11.92
CA LEU A 8 0.39 10.82 10.51
C LEU A 8 1.72 10.30 9.97
N ARG A 9 2.83 10.95 10.33
CA ARG A 9 4.17 10.53 9.92
C ARG A 9 4.56 9.17 10.51
N LEU A 10 4.20 8.89 11.76
CA LEU A 10 4.47 7.60 12.40
C LEU A 10 3.70 6.45 11.73
N HIS A 11 2.45 6.68 11.34
CA HIS A 11 1.63 5.67 10.65
C HIS A 11 1.98 5.51 9.17
N SER A 12 2.70 6.45 8.57
CA SER A 12 3.13 6.39 7.17
C SER A 12 4.42 5.59 6.99
N SER A 13 4.64 4.99 5.82
CA SER A 13 5.91 4.29 5.51
C SER A 13 7.11 5.22 5.48
N SER A 14 6.92 6.49 5.09
CA SER A 14 7.97 7.51 5.05
C SER A 14 7.44 8.85 5.54
N GLY A 15 7.51 9.92 4.77
CA GLY A 15 7.18 11.28 5.20
C GLY A 15 5.70 11.64 5.34
N GLY A 16 4.75 10.76 4.96
CA GLY A 16 3.31 11.00 5.10
C GLY A 16 2.68 11.90 4.02
N ILE A 17 3.41 12.27 2.99
CA ILE A 17 2.93 13.19 1.93
C ILE A 17 1.75 12.59 1.15
N PHE A 18 1.73 11.26 0.93
CA PHE A 18 0.59 10.60 0.30
C PHE A 18 -0.71 10.91 1.05
N SER A 19 -0.71 10.76 2.36
CA SER A 19 -1.90 10.99 3.19
C SER A 19 -2.34 12.45 3.19
N GLU A 20 -1.40 13.40 3.16
CA GLU A 20 -1.73 14.84 3.03
C GLU A 20 -2.42 15.13 1.70
N LEU A 21 -1.88 14.64 0.59
CA LEU A 21 -2.48 14.82 -0.73
C LEU A 21 -3.83 14.12 -0.85
N ALA A 22 -3.95 12.90 -0.28
CA ALA A 22 -5.20 12.15 -0.25
C ALA A 22 -6.29 12.91 0.52
N ASN A 23 -5.97 13.47 1.69
CA ASN A 23 -6.91 14.28 2.47
C ASN A 23 -7.43 15.49 1.66
N VAL A 24 -6.56 16.20 0.94
CA VAL A 24 -6.96 17.34 0.11
C VAL A 24 -7.93 16.91 -1.01
N VAL A 25 -7.74 15.73 -1.59
CA VAL A 25 -8.63 15.22 -2.64
C VAL A 25 -9.97 14.79 -2.05
N LEU A 26 -9.96 14.05 -0.93
CA LEU A 26 -11.18 13.60 -0.25
C LEU A 26 -12.01 14.78 0.29
N GLU A 27 -11.37 15.80 0.88
CA GLU A 27 -12.04 17.03 1.33
C GLU A 27 -12.71 17.81 0.18
N ALA A 28 -12.19 17.65 -1.03
CA ALA A 28 -12.79 18.23 -2.23
C ALA A 28 -13.88 17.33 -2.86
N GLY A 29 -14.30 16.26 -2.19
CA GLY A 29 -15.28 15.31 -2.68
C GLY A 29 -14.80 14.41 -3.82
N GLY A 30 -13.47 14.23 -3.92
CA GLY A 30 -12.86 13.34 -4.91
C GLY A 30 -12.59 11.94 -4.36
N SER A 31 -11.94 11.12 -5.17
CA SER A 31 -11.59 9.72 -4.83
C SER A 31 -10.09 9.48 -4.84
N VAL A 32 -9.65 8.57 -3.98
CA VAL A 32 -8.25 8.16 -3.86
C VAL A 32 -8.11 6.68 -4.20
N TYR A 33 -7.24 6.38 -5.17
CA TYR A 33 -6.90 5.01 -5.57
C TYR A 33 -5.51 4.64 -5.08
N GLY A 34 -5.39 3.51 -4.43
CA GLY A 34 -4.11 3.01 -3.92
C GLY A 34 -4.15 1.52 -3.60
N ALA A 35 -3.00 0.98 -3.23
CA ALA A 35 -2.87 -0.43 -2.90
C ALA A 35 -3.37 -0.72 -1.48
N SER A 36 -4.19 -1.76 -1.32
CA SER A 36 -4.66 -2.31 -0.06
C SER A 36 -4.56 -3.84 -0.07
N TYR A 37 -4.57 -4.47 1.11
CA TYR A 37 -4.72 -5.92 1.22
C TYR A 37 -6.20 -6.29 1.20
N ASP A 38 -6.56 -7.31 0.41
CA ASP A 38 -7.87 -7.93 0.53
C ASP A 38 -7.91 -8.93 1.72
N LYS A 39 -9.08 -9.51 1.97
CA LYS A 39 -9.30 -10.47 3.08
C LYS A 39 -8.39 -11.71 3.03
N ASN A 40 -7.76 -11.99 1.91
CA ASN A 40 -6.81 -13.09 1.73
C ASN A 40 -5.35 -12.58 1.71
N GLY A 41 -5.13 -11.33 2.11
CA GLY A 41 -3.81 -10.70 2.11
C GLY A 41 -3.24 -10.41 0.72
N ILE A 42 -4.05 -10.52 -0.35
CA ILE A 42 -3.62 -10.20 -1.71
C ILE A 42 -3.69 -8.69 -1.93
N VAL A 43 -2.65 -8.13 -2.51
CA VAL A 43 -2.60 -6.68 -2.76
C VAL A 43 -3.41 -6.32 -4.00
N ARG A 44 -4.36 -5.39 -3.82
CA ARG A 44 -5.23 -4.87 -4.90
C ARG A 44 -5.27 -3.35 -4.86
N HIS A 45 -5.48 -2.72 -6.01
CA HIS A 45 -5.88 -1.32 -6.03
C HIS A 45 -7.37 -1.22 -5.69
N VAL A 46 -7.66 -0.37 -4.72
CA VAL A 46 -9.01 -0.06 -4.27
C VAL A 46 -9.25 1.44 -4.31
N CYS A 47 -10.51 1.83 -4.30
CA CYS A 47 -10.97 3.21 -4.25
C CYS A 47 -11.44 3.55 -2.85
N VAL A 48 -11.03 4.71 -2.35
CA VAL A 48 -11.48 5.31 -1.09
C VAL A 48 -12.09 6.67 -1.41
N GLU A 49 -13.27 6.93 -0.87
CA GLU A 49 -14.04 8.17 -1.07
C GLU A 49 -14.22 8.95 0.25
N GLU A 50 -13.85 8.34 1.38
CA GLU A 50 -13.97 8.92 2.71
C GLU A 50 -12.65 8.77 3.48
N LYS A 51 -12.39 9.68 4.43
CA LYS A 51 -11.14 9.71 5.20
C LYS A 51 -10.92 8.46 6.04
N GLU A 52 -12.00 7.86 6.53
CA GLU A 52 -11.99 6.66 7.35
C GLU A 52 -11.38 5.45 6.63
N GLY A 53 -11.53 5.37 5.30
CA GLY A 53 -10.93 4.33 4.47
C GLY A 53 -9.45 4.56 4.15
N LEU A 54 -8.91 5.74 4.41
CA LEU A 54 -7.55 6.09 3.99
C LEU A 54 -6.47 5.22 4.68
N GLU A 55 -6.73 4.75 5.91
CA GLU A 55 -5.80 3.88 6.63
C GLU A 55 -5.46 2.62 5.83
N GLU A 56 -6.40 2.08 5.07
CA GLU A 56 -6.18 0.86 4.25
C GLU A 56 -5.13 1.08 3.15
N LEU A 57 -5.02 2.29 2.63
CA LEU A 57 -4.07 2.65 1.59
C LEU A 57 -2.69 3.00 2.16
N GLN A 58 -2.59 3.31 3.44
CA GLN A 58 -1.33 3.65 4.10
C GLN A 58 -0.42 2.43 4.26
N GLY A 59 0.86 2.67 4.41
CA GLY A 59 1.84 1.62 4.60
C GLY A 59 2.32 0.96 3.30
N SER A 60 3.52 0.41 3.34
CA SER A 60 4.13 -0.27 2.19
C SER A 60 3.56 -1.68 2.01
N LYS A 61 3.17 -2.01 0.79
CA LYS A 61 2.78 -3.35 0.36
C LYS A 61 3.82 -3.82 -0.66
N TYR A 62 4.79 -4.60 -0.19
CA TYR A 62 5.91 -5.07 -1.02
C TYR A 62 5.52 -6.28 -1.89
N SER A 63 4.40 -6.19 -2.59
CA SER A 63 3.94 -7.14 -3.59
C SER A 63 3.23 -6.38 -4.72
N GLN A 64 3.24 -6.93 -5.91
CA GLN A 64 2.56 -6.33 -7.04
C GLN A 64 1.05 -6.32 -6.79
N SER A 65 0.43 -5.14 -6.88
CA SER A 65 -1.01 -5.00 -6.73
C SER A 65 -1.75 -5.31 -8.03
N ILE A 66 -2.90 -5.94 -7.89
CA ILE A 66 -3.82 -6.22 -9.00
C ILE A 66 -4.64 -4.96 -9.25
N LEU A 67 -4.55 -4.41 -10.46
CA LEU A 67 -5.25 -3.18 -10.85
C LEU A 67 -6.74 -3.44 -11.19
N GLY A 68 -7.06 -4.64 -11.68
CA GLY A 68 -8.43 -4.95 -12.11
C GLY A 68 -8.96 -3.94 -13.14
N GLU A 69 -10.15 -3.43 -12.89
CA GLU A 69 -10.84 -2.44 -13.74
C GLU A 69 -10.55 -0.99 -13.33
N SER A 70 -9.59 -0.75 -12.42
CA SER A 70 -9.34 0.59 -11.87
C SER A 70 -9.13 1.65 -12.95
N PHE A 71 -8.40 1.34 -14.03
CA PHE A 71 -8.13 2.31 -15.08
C PHE A 71 -9.40 2.73 -15.85
N GLN A 72 -10.30 1.78 -16.12
CA GLN A 72 -11.59 2.05 -16.78
C GLN A 72 -12.48 2.93 -15.89
N ILE A 73 -12.55 2.59 -14.60
CA ILE A 73 -13.37 3.33 -13.64
C ILE A 73 -12.81 4.75 -13.46
N ILE A 74 -11.50 4.90 -13.28
CA ILE A 74 -10.81 6.20 -13.19
C ILE A 74 -11.11 7.06 -14.42
N LYS A 75 -11.01 6.51 -15.62
CA LYS A 75 -11.31 7.24 -16.86
C LYS A 75 -12.75 7.75 -16.91
N GLY A 76 -13.71 6.92 -16.49
CA GLY A 76 -15.13 7.30 -16.40
C GLY A 76 -15.35 8.46 -15.44
N ARG A 77 -14.79 8.38 -14.22
CA ARG A 77 -14.91 9.40 -13.18
C ARG A 77 -14.22 10.71 -13.57
N LEU A 78 -13.02 10.64 -14.17
CA LEU A 78 -12.32 11.82 -14.67
C LEU A 78 -13.13 12.55 -15.75
N ASN A 79 -13.78 11.83 -16.66
CA ASN A 79 -14.66 12.40 -17.68
C ASN A 79 -15.94 13.02 -17.09
N ALA A 80 -16.37 12.55 -15.93
CA ALA A 80 -17.46 13.15 -15.17
C ALA A 80 -17.03 14.38 -14.35
N GLY A 81 -15.75 14.77 -14.40
CA GLY A 81 -15.21 15.93 -13.70
C GLY A 81 -14.77 15.66 -12.25
N GLU A 82 -14.79 14.41 -11.81
CA GLU A 82 -14.36 14.05 -10.45
C GLU A 82 -12.86 14.23 -10.27
N LYS A 83 -12.43 14.75 -9.11
CA LYS A 83 -11.02 14.88 -8.77
C LYS A 83 -10.50 13.52 -8.26
N ILE A 84 -9.40 13.03 -8.85
CA ILE A 84 -8.84 11.72 -8.52
C ILE A 84 -7.37 11.84 -8.14
N LEU A 85 -7.00 11.15 -7.06
CA LEU A 85 -5.62 10.82 -6.76
C LEU A 85 -5.39 9.33 -7.03
N PHE A 86 -4.41 9.01 -7.87
CA PHE A 86 -3.94 7.64 -8.10
C PHE A 86 -2.52 7.50 -7.56
N SER A 87 -2.34 6.57 -6.63
CA SER A 87 -1.02 6.21 -6.09
C SER A 87 -0.63 4.82 -6.55
N GLY A 88 0.57 4.67 -7.12
CA GLY A 88 1.07 3.40 -7.61
C GLY A 88 2.57 3.41 -7.86
N THR A 89 3.11 2.28 -8.31
CA THR A 89 4.49 2.23 -8.79
C THR A 89 4.65 3.07 -10.07
N PRO A 90 5.87 3.52 -10.42
CA PRO A 90 6.09 4.31 -11.63
C PRO A 90 5.54 3.66 -12.91
N CYS A 91 5.66 2.33 -13.03
CA CYS A 91 5.11 1.59 -14.17
C CYS A 91 3.57 1.58 -14.18
N GLN A 92 2.91 1.55 -13.01
CA GLN A 92 1.45 1.64 -12.92
C GLN A 92 0.96 3.05 -13.26
N VAL A 93 1.64 4.09 -12.81
CA VAL A 93 1.34 5.49 -13.17
C VAL A 93 1.54 5.70 -14.68
N ALA A 94 2.65 5.20 -15.25
CA ALA A 94 2.89 5.26 -16.68
C ALA A 94 1.80 4.52 -17.48
N GLY A 95 1.40 3.33 -16.99
CA GLY A 95 0.31 2.53 -17.57
C GLY A 95 -1.02 3.27 -17.56
N LEU A 96 -1.38 3.90 -16.43
CA LEU A 96 -2.60 4.71 -16.35
C LEU A 96 -2.57 5.88 -17.34
N LYS A 97 -1.50 6.66 -17.37
CA LYS A 97 -1.36 7.80 -18.31
C LYS A 97 -1.46 7.34 -19.76
N SER A 98 -0.80 6.23 -20.12
CA SER A 98 -0.88 5.65 -21.46
C SER A 98 -2.30 5.21 -21.82
N PHE A 99 -3.02 4.57 -20.87
CA PHE A 99 -4.41 4.14 -21.04
C PHE A 99 -5.37 5.32 -21.21
N LEU A 100 -5.16 6.42 -20.48
CA LEU A 100 -5.98 7.64 -20.59
C LEU A 100 -5.80 8.33 -21.93
N GLY A 101 -4.58 8.33 -22.49
CA GLY A 101 -4.25 8.88 -23.80
C GLY A 101 -4.25 10.41 -23.89
N ARG A 102 -4.49 11.10 -22.79
CA ARG A 102 -4.44 12.56 -22.63
C ARG A 102 -4.21 12.95 -21.18
N ASP A 103 -3.81 14.18 -20.95
CA ASP A 103 -3.74 14.74 -19.60
C ASP A 103 -5.14 15.15 -19.08
N TYR A 104 -5.29 15.08 -17.76
CA TYR A 104 -6.49 15.48 -17.03
C TYR A 104 -6.09 16.41 -15.89
N GLU A 105 -6.65 17.62 -15.84
CA GLU A 105 -6.38 18.60 -14.76
C GLU A 105 -6.90 18.14 -13.39
N ASN A 106 -7.89 17.27 -13.39
CA ASN A 106 -8.50 16.68 -12.20
C ASN A 106 -7.85 15.36 -11.76
N LEU A 107 -6.70 14.95 -12.35
CA LEU A 107 -5.94 13.78 -11.95
C LEU A 107 -4.61 14.16 -11.27
N ILE A 108 -4.42 13.67 -10.06
CA ILE A 108 -3.14 13.70 -9.36
C ILE A 108 -2.56 12.29 -9.35
N CYS A 109 -1.35 12.12 -9.89
CA CYS A 109 -0.61 10.87 -9.80
C CYS A 109 0.51 10.99 -8.77
N VAL A 110 0.60 10.02 -7.88
CA VAL A 110 1.68 9.91 -6.88
C VAL A 110 2.39 8.58 -7.07
N ASP A 111 3.66 8.63 -7.41
CA ASP A 111 4.53 7.47 -7.44
C ASP A 111 5.65 7.58 -6.38
N PHE A 112 6.43 6.53 -6.27
CA PHE A 112 7.54 6.43 -5.32
C PHE A 112 8.71 5.69 -5.98
N VAL A 113 9.91 5.89 -5.44
CA VAL A 113 11.09 5.14 -5.91
C VAL A 113 10.84 3.65 -5.70
N CYS A 114 10.84 2.90 -6.79
CA CYS A 114 10.54 1.48 -6.80
C CYS A 114 11.78 0.68 -7.22
N HIS A 115 12.18 -0.29 -6.39
CA HIS A 115 13.27 -1.22 -6.66
C HIS A 115 12.79 -2.55 -7.27
N GLY A 116 11.54 -2.61 -7.69
CA GLY A 116 10.86 -3.84 -8.09
C GLY A 116 9.90 -4.33 -7.02
N VAL A 117 9.19 -5.39 -7.34
CA VAL A 117 8.25 -6.06 -6.43
C VAL A 117 8.33 -7.57 -6.63
N PRO A 118 8.28 -8.38 -5.57
CA PRO A 118 8.12 -9.81 -5.68
C PRO A 118 6.81 -10.16 -6.38
N SER A 119 6.79 -11.33 -7.03
CA SER A 119 5.55 -11.79 -7.67
C SER A 119 4.46 -12.04 -6.62
N PRO A 120 3.17 -11.82 -6.97
CA PRO A 120 2.05 -12.15 -6.08
C PRO A 120 2.09 -13.60 -5.57
N MET A 121 2.54 -14.55 -6.40
CA MET A 121 2.69 -15.96 -6.01
C MET A 121 3.71 -16.14 -4.88
N VAL A 122 4.83 -15.42 -4.90
CA VAL A 122 5.85 -15.50 -3.82
C VAL A 122 5.26 -14.96 -2.52
N TRP A 123 4.53 -13.85 -2.59
CA TRP A 123 3.84 -13.26 -1.45
C TRP A 123 2.79 -14.21 -0.87
N GLU A 124 1.93 -14.79 -1.70
CA GLU A 124 0.91 -15.75 -1.29
C GLU A 124 1.53 -16.98 -0.60
N LYS A 125 2.58 -17.55 -1.18
CA LYS A 125 3.31 -18.68 -0.57
C LYS A 125 3.91 -18.29 0.78
N TYR A 126 4.42 -17.06 0.92
CA TYR A 126 4.96 -16.58 2.17
C TYR A 126 3.87 -16.42 3.24
N ILE A 127 2.71 -15.83 2.90
CA ILE A 127 1.58 -15.74 3.86
C ILE A 127 1.20 -17.13 4.35
N HIS A 128 0.98 -18.09 3.46
CA HIS A 128 0.61 -19.46 3.84
C HIS A 128 1.71 -20.15 4.67
N TYR A 129 2.98 -19.92 4.34
CA TYR A 129 4.10 -20.40 5.15
C TYR A 129 4.04 -19.81 6.57
N ARG A 130 3.77 -18.50 6.67
CA ARG A 130 3.71 -17.80 7.95
C ARG A 130 2.52 -18.29 8.79
N MET A 131 1.34 -18.39 8.19
CA MET A 131 0.14 -18.92 8.84
C MET A 131 0.39 -20.30 9.46
N ARG A 132 1.06 -21.20 8.73
CA ARG A 132 1.40 -22.54 9.26
C ARG A 132 2.35 -22.47 10.45
N LEU A 133 3.36 -21.60 10.42
CA LEU A 133 4.29 -21.46 11.55
C LEU A 133 3.64 -20.82 12.77
N ASP A 134 2.67 -19.95 12.56
CA ASP A 134 1.93 -19.24 13.61
C ASP A 134 0.71 -20.08 14.11
N ASN A 135 0.49 -21.27 13.54
CA ASN A 135 -0.67 -22.13 13.81
C ASN A 135 -2.01 -21.41 13.55
N GLN A 136 -2.09 -20.66 12.46
CA GLN A 136 -3.27 -19.89 12.07
C GLN A 136 -4.02 -20.57 10.92
N GLU A 137 -5.34 -20.65 11.02
CA GLU A 137 -6.23 -21.13 9.96
C GLU A 137 -6.80 -19.98 9.13
N GLU A 138 -6.88 -18.77 9.71
CA GLU A 138 -7.36 -17.56 9.06
C GLU A 138 -6.21 -16.64 8.63
N TYR A 139 -6.44 -15.89 7.57
CA TYR A 139 -5.50 -14.87 7.13
C TYR A 139 -5.33 -13.77 8.18
N PRO A 140 -4.14 -13.11 8.24
CA PRO A 140 -3.95 -11.98 9.14
C PRO A 140 -4.95 -10.87 8.81
N ASN A 141 -5.58 -10.33 9.84
CA ASN A 141 -6.50 -9.19 9.72
C ASN A 141 -5.77 -7.84 9.57
N LYS A 142 -4.49 -7.78 9.94
CA LYS A 142 -3.62 -6.63 9.71
C LYS A 142 -2.21 -7.09 9.33
N ILE A 143 -1.70 -6.50 8.25
CA ILE A 143 -0.34 -6.72 7.75
C ILE A 143 0.37 -5.37 7.71
N ASN A 144 1.53 -5.26 8.36
CA ASN A 144 2.37 -4.07 8.32
C ASN A 144 3.83 -4.49 8.06
N LEU A 145 4.31 -4.26 6.86
CA LEU A 145 5.68 -4.61 6.47
C LEU A 145 6.72 -3.55 6.88
N ARG A 146 6.29 -2.46 7.52
CA ARG A 146 7.15 -1.41 8.05
C ARG A 146 6.67 -0.92 9.42
N ASN A 147 6.40 -1.85 10.33
CA ASN A 147 6.10 -1.52 11.72
C ASN A 147 7.30 -0.83 12.36
N LYS A 148 7.07 0.33 12.98
CA LYS A 148 8.11 1.22 13.51
C LYS A 148 8.31 1.11 15.02
N GLU A 149 7.66 0.17 15.70
CA GLU A 149 7.84 -0.03 17.14
C GLU A 149 9.30 -0.30 17.52
N SER A 150 10.04 -1.01 16.65
CA SER A 150 11.46 -1.32 16.84
C SER A 150 12.39 -0.19 16.37
N GLY A 151 11.86 0.80 15.65
CA GLY A 151 12.62 1.92 15.10
C GLY A 151 12.23 2.28 13.67
N TRP A 152 12.76 3.41 13.21
CA TRP A 152 12.43 3.98 11.89
C TRP A 152 13.45 3.69 10.80
N SER A 153 14.71 3.43 11.16
CA SER A 153 15.78 3.24 10.18
C SER A 153 15.51 2.01 9.30
N GLN A 154 16.17 1.96 8.14
CA GLN A 154 16.05 0.82 7.23
C GLN A 154 16.47 -0.53 7.84
N TYR A 155 17.20 -0.51 8.98
CA TYR A 155 17.65 -1.71 9.69
C TYR A 155 16.80 -2.02 10.93
N ALA A 156 15.89 -1.15 11.32
CA ALA A 156 15.24 -1.22 12.63
C ALA A 156 13.74 -1.54 12.58
N TYR A 157 13.06 -1.33 11.44
CA TYR A 157 11.64 -1.63 11.34
C TYR A 157 11.37 -3.14 11.33
N SER A 158 10.14 -3.50 11.66
CA SER A 158 9.70 -4.89 11.74
C SER A 158 8.56 -5.20 10.77
N VAL A 159 8.44 -6.47 10.43
CA VAL A 159 7.25 -7.07 9.80
C VAL A 159 6.29 -7.48 10.90
N GLU A 160 5.03 -7.10 10.76
CA GLU A 160 3.97 -7.44 11.69
C GLU A 160 2.80 -8.09 10.97
N PHE A 161 2.32 -9.21 11.51
CA PHE A 161 1.02 -9.79 11.20
C PHE A 161 0.21 -9.87 12.50
N LYS A 162 -1.04 -9.43 12.45
CA LYS A 162 -2.01 -9.59 13.52
C LYS A 162 -3.12 -10.52 13.06
N TYR A 163 -3.56 -11.39 13.94
CA TYR A 163 -4.61 -12.37 13.67
C TYR A 163 -5.87 -12.08 14.51
N SER A 164 -6.99 -12.66 14.10
CA SER A 164 -8.29 -12.45 14.74
C SER A 164 -8.35 -12.96 16.18
N ASP A 165 -7.54 -13.98 16.52
CA ASP A 165 -7.42 -14.55 17.87
C ASP A 165 -6.58 -13.67 18.83
N GLY A 166 -6.08 -12.52 18.35
CA GLY A 166 -5.21 -11.61 19.11
C GLY A 166 -3.73 -11.98 19.07
N SER A 167 -3.36 -13.09 18.44
CA SER A 167 -1.95 -13.44 18.28
C SER A 167 -1.25 -12.50 17.29
N ARG A 168 0.07 -12.40 17.41
CA ARG A 168 0.88 -11.46 16.65
C ARG A 168 2.21 -12.07 16.25
N TYR A 169 2.53 -12.01 14.98
CA TYR A 169 3.89 -12.16 14.51
C TYR A 169 4.56 -10.79 14.42
N LEU A 170 5.72 -10.63 15.02
CA LEU A 170 6.57 -9.43 14.90
C LEU A 170 8.02 -9.87 14.74
N CYS A 171 8.64 -9.48 13.62
CA CYS A 171 10.00 -9.87 13.30
C CYS A 171 10.77 -8.70 12.68
N ASN A 172 12.01 -8.50 13.11
CA ASN A 172 12.86 -7.50 12.45
C ASN A 172 13.01 -7.82 10.96
N ASN A 173 12.99 -6.79 10.11
CA ASN A 173 13.07 -6.95 8.66
C ASN A 173 14.27 -7.75 8.18
N GLY A 174 15.44 -7.61 8.83
CA GLY A 174 16.64 -8.37 8.50
C GLY A 174 16.59 -9.85 8.89
N ALA A 175 15.65 -10.27 9.75
CA ALA A 175 15.42 -11.66 10.15
C ALA A 175 14.21 -12.29 9.46
N ASP A 176 13.27 -11.48 8.96
CA ASP A 176 12.10 -11.95 8.26
C ASP A 176 12.45 -12.55 6.88
N LEU A 177 11.92 -13.74 6.59
CA LEU A 177 12.27 -14.47 5.36
C LEU A 177 11.89 -13.69 4.09
N TYR A 178 10.68 -13.10 4.06
CA TYR A 178 10.21 -12.38 2.89
C TYR A 178 11.01 -11.11 2.65
N MET A 179 11.27 -10.37 3.71
CA MET A 179 12.04 -9.13 3.61
C MET A 179 13.50 -9.39 3.23
N ARG A 180 14.10 -10.46 3.70
CA ARG A 180 15.45 -10.87 3.27
C ARG A 180 15.52 -11.21 1.78
N LEU A 181 14.48 -11.85 1.25
CA LEU A 181 14.40 -12.16 -0.20
C LEU A 181 14.18 -10.90 -1.05
N PHE A 182 13.53 -9.88 -0.49
CA PHE A 182 13.16 -8.67 -1.24
C PHE A 182 14.14 -7.51 -1.04
N VAL A 183 14.65 -7.32 0.17
CA VAL A 183 15.51 -6.16 0.54
C VAL A 183 16.94 -6.60 0.87
N GLY A 184 17.16 -7.90 1.01
CA GLY A 184 18.47 -8.45 1.33
C GLY A 184 19.48 -8.27 0.19
N ASP A 185 20.72 -8.38 0.53
CA ASP A 185 21.86 -8.20 -0.37
C ASP A 185 21.76 -9.13 -1.61
N TYR A 186 21.60 -8.50 -2.76
CA TYR A 186 21.92 -9.06 -4.05
C TYR A 186 23.27 -8.51 -4.51
#